data_3338fd2a0d8087732764843a825b947b
#
_entry.id   3338fd2a0d8087732764843a825b947b
#
_cell.length_a   1.000
_cell.length_b   1.000
_cell.length_c   1.000
_cell.angle_alpha   90.00
_cell.angle_beta   90.00
_cell.angle_gamma   90.00
#
_symmetry.space_group_name_H-M   'P 1'
#
loop_
_entity.id
_entity.type
_entity.pdbx_description
1 polymer ?
#
loop_
_entity_poly.entity_id
_entity_poly.type
_entity_poly.pdbx_seq_one_letter_code
_entity_poly.pdbx_strand_id
1 'polypeptide(L)'
;IVEQDLHLAGLIIESGRAVVIAVNKWDGLEKSEREWVTTNIERRLPFLNFAKTHFISALHGSGVGLLFKSVRQAFQSAMIKVPTSRLTRVLEDAVADHPPPLVRGRRIKFRYAHLGGKNPPRIIIHGNQTESTPNSYKRYLENTFRDVLKLQGTPVMIEFKTSDNPYRDKAVKSAAQNTPQRKQRPPRKSRKS
;
A
#
# COMPACT_ATOMS: atom_id res chain seq x y z
N ILE A 1 26.42 4.88 2.05
CA ILE A 1 25.24 4.66 1.15
C ILE A 1 25.31 5.70 0.07
N VAL A 2 25.42 5.28 -1.17
CA VAL A 2 25.42 6.12 -2.37
C VAL A 2 24.04 6.13 -3.03
N GLU A 3 23.83 7.05 -4.01
CA GLU A 3 22.54 7.16 -4.72
C GLU A 3 22.14 5.87 -5.43
N GLN A 4 23.12 5.12 -5.93
CA GLN A 4 22.89 3.84 -6.58
C GLN A 4 22.27 2.81 -5.62
N ASP A 5 22.69 2.80 -4.35
CA ASP A 5 22.10 1.90 -3.33
C ASP A 5 20.62 2.25 -3.09
N LEU A 6 20.29 3.56 -3.05
CA LEU A 6 18.92 4.03 -2.85
C LEU A 6 18.02 3.65 -4.03
N HIS A 7 18.53 3.83 -5.25
CA HIS A 7 17.81 3.45 -6.45
C HIS A 7 17.53 1.95 -6.50
N LEU A 8 18.56 1.13 -6.23
CA LEU A 8 18.42 -0.33 -6.17
C LEU A 8 17.42 -0.76 -5.09
N ALA A 9 17.48 -0.15 -3.90
CA ALA A 9 16.54 -0.40 -2.82
C ALA A 9 15.09 -0.07 -3.23
N GLY A 10 14.88 1.04 -3.95
CA GLY A 10 13.59 1.41 -4.53
C GLY A 10 13.05 0.34 -5.48
N LEU A 11 13.86 -0.11 -6.43
CA LEU A 11 13.49 -1.16 -7.39
C LEU A 11 13.12 -2.48 -6.70
N ILE A 12 13.83 -2.87 -5.64
CA ILE A 12 13.54 -4.07 -4.87
C ILE A 12 12.13 -3.98 -4.25
N ILE A 13 11.80 -2.83 -3.67
CA ILE A 13 10.48 -2.61 -3.04
C ILE A 13 9.37 -2.57 -4.08
N GLU A 14 9.57 -1.84 -5.17
CA GLU A 14 8.59 -1.77 -6.26
C GLU A 14 8.32 -3.15 -6.87
N SER A 15 9.34 -4.01 -6.94
CA SER A 15 9.18 -5.40 -7.36
C SER A 15 8.49 -6.30 -6.30
N GLY A 16 8.20 -5.76 -5.11
CA GLY A 16 7.53 -6.47 -4.03
C GLY A 16 8.40 -7.51 -3.33
N ARG A 17 9.72 -7.45 -3.49
CA ARG A 17 10.61 -8.47 -2.93
C ARG A 17 10.86 -8.24 -1.45
N ALA A 18 10.97 -9.36 -0.72
CA ALA A 18 11.44 -9.33 0.65
C ALA A 18 12.93 -8.93 0.69
N VAL A 19 13.31 -8.14 1.69
CA VAL A 19 14.63 -7.53 1.79
C VAL A 19 15.19 -7.63 3.21
N VAL A 20 16.49 -7.89 3.29
CA VAL A 20 17.31 -7.78 4.50
C VAL A 20 18.55 -6.97 4.13
N ILE A 21 18.88 -6.00 4.96
CA ILE A 21 20.03 -5.11 4.72
C ILE A 21 21.25 -5.65 5.46
N ALA A 22 22.35 -5.82 4.73
CA ALA A 22 23.63 -6.22 5.29
C ALA A 22 24.67 -5.10 5.05
N VAL A 23 25.12 -4.46 6.12
CA VAL A 23 26.20 -3.48 6.09
C VAL A 23 27.51 -4.21 6.37
N ASN A 24 28.28 -4.42 5.31
CA ASN A 24 29.52 -5.18 5.37
C ASN A 24 30.73 -4.30 5.75
N LYS A 25 31.86 -4.95 6.09
CA LYS A 25 33.13 -4.32 6.54
C LYS A 25 32.99 -3.55 7.86
N TRP A 26 32.08 -4.02 8.73
CA TRP A 26 31.82 -3.36 10.01
C TRP A 26 32.97 -3.40 11.01
N ASP A 27 33.83 -4.42 10.87
CA ASP A 27 35.03 -4.65 11.69
C ASP A 27 36.11 -3.57 11.51
N GLY A 28 36.21 -3.02 10.31
CA GLY A 28 37.22 -1.99 9.97
C GLY A 28 36.83 -0.56 10.35
N LEU A 29 35.66 -0.33 10.94
CA LEU A 29 35.16 1.02 11.26
C LEU A 29 35.41 1.40 12.71
N GLU A 30 35.83 2.64 12.95
CA GLU A 30 35.89 3.25 14.27
C GLU A 30 34.47 3.58 14.81
N LYS A 31 34.38 3.88 16.11
CA LYS A 31 33.10 4.12 16.78
C LYS A 31 32.33 5.29 16.13
N SER A 32 33.00 6.38 15.84
CA SER A 32 32.42 7.57 15.18
C SER A 32 31.88 7.27 13.78
N GLU A 33 32.62 6.46 13.02
CA GLU A 33 32.19 6.02 11.68
C GLU A 33 30.96 5.10 11.75
N ARG A 34 30.93 4.20 12.73
CA ARG A 34 29.77 3.31 12.96
C ARG A 34 28.51 4.11 13.28
N GLU A 35 28.61 5.11 14.16
CA GLU A 35 27.49 6.00 14.51
C GLU A 35 27.03 6.79 13.28
N TRP A 36 27.96 7.32 12.50
CA TRP A 36 27.66 8.04 11.27
C TRP A 36 26.94 7.15 10.23
N VAL A 37 27.42 5.92 10.00
CA VAL A 37 26.81 4.96 9.07
C VAL A 37 25.41 4.61 9.51
N THR A 38 25.19 4.32 10.80
CA THR A 38 23.88 3.98 11.36
C THR A 38 22.89 5.11 11.14
N THR A 39 23.26 6.35 11.51
CA THR A 39 22.42 7.53 11.32
C THR A 39 22.10 7.79 9.84
N ASN A 40 23.08 7.57 8.95
CA ASN A 40 22.84 7.71 7.50
C ASN A 40 21.89 6.67 6.95
N ILE A 41 21.93 5.42 7.42
CA ILE A 41 20.98 4.37 7.03
C ILE A 41 19.56 4.78 7.41
N GLU A 42 19.35 5.17 8.66
CA GLU A 42 18.04 5.59 9.16
C GLU A 42 17.48 6.80 8.39
N ARG A 43 18.34 7.78 8.11
CA ARG A 43 17.95 9.01 7.39
C ARG A 43 17.66 8.78 5.92
N ARG A 44 18.46 7.94 5.24
CA ARG A 44 18.37 7.77 3.78
C ARG A 44 17.46 6.62 3.34
N LEU A 45 17.19 5.67 4.22
CA LEU A 45 16.33 4.49 3.95
C LEU A 45 15.07 4.43 4.84
N PRO A 46 14.35 5.54 5.11
CA PRO A 46 13.17 5.51 5.96
C PRO A 46 12.05 4.63 5.38
N PHE A 47 12.05 4.42 4.08
CA PHE A 47 11.10 3.57 3.37
C PHE A 47 11.40 2.06 3.53
N LEU A 48 12.57 1.71 4.10
CA LEU A 48 12.99 0.34 4.44
C LEU A 48 12.90 0.04 5.94
N ASN A 49 12.18 0.84 6.72
CA ASN A 49 12.05 0.68 8.17
C ASN A 49 11.54 -0.71 8.61
N PHE A 50 10.87 -1.43 7.72
CA PHE A 50 10.41 -2.79 7.96
C PHE A 50 11.47 -3.87 7.70
N ALA A 51 12.58 -3.53 7.05
CA ALA A 51 13.68 -4.43 6.78
C ALA A 51 14.66 -4.44 7.95
N LYS A 52 15.12 -5.62 8.35
CA LYS A 52 16.20 -5.70 9.35
C LYS A 52 17.53 -5.33 8.74
N THR A 53 18.25 -4.46 9.44
CA THR A 53 19.64 -4.13 9.13
C THR A 53 20.57 -4.93 10.03
N HIS A 54 21.57 -5.56 9.43
CA HIS A 54 22.64 -6.28 10.10
C HIS A 54 23.99 -5.66 9.75
N PHE A 55 24.80 -5.46 10.75
CA PHE A 55 26.18 -5.02 10.62
C PHE A 55 27.07 -6.26 10.67
N ILE A 56 27.79 -6.54 9.60
CA ILE A 56 28.54 -7.79 9.42
C ILE A 56 29.98 -7.56 9.01
N SER A 57 30.83 -8.53 9.26
CA SER A 57 32.09 -8.70 8.57
C SER A 57 32.08 -10.04 7.82
N ALA A 58 31.94 -9.97 6.52
CA ALA A 58 31.98 -11.17 5.70
C ALA A 58 33.37 -11.84 5.75
N LEU A 59 34.43 -11.05 5.94
CA LEU A 59 35.80 -11.55 6.04
C LEU A 59 36.00 -12.40 7.30
N HIS A 60 35.47 -11.94 8.43
CA HIS A 60 35.64 -12.63 9.74
C HIS A 60 34.42 -13.46 10.13
N GLY A 61 33.38 -13.50 9.32
CA GLY A 61 32.14 -14.23 9.60
C GLY A 61 31.25 -13.62 10.69
N SER A 62 31.62 -12.45 11.25
CA SER A 62 30.90 -11.82 12.33
C SER A 62 29.52 -11.32 11.86
N GLY A 63 28.46 -11.65 12.60
CA GLY A 63 27.08 -11.24 12.30
C GLY A 63 26.39 -12.00 11.15
N VAL A 64 27.11 -12.79 10.36
CA VAL A 64 26.59 -13.50 9.18
C VAL A 64 25.49 -14.52 9.56
N GLY A 65 25.64 -15.21 10.69
CA GLY A 65 24.64 -16.18 11.16
C GLY A 65 23.27 -15.55 11.42
N LEU A 66 23.23 -14.29 11.86
CA LEU A 66 21.98 -13.56 12.11
C LEU A 66 21.25 -13.18 10.82
N LEU A 67 22.00 -12.97 9.73
CA LEU A 67 21.44 -12.71 8.40
C LEU A 67 20.49 -13.82 7.97
N PHE A 68 20.91 -15.07 8.06
CA PHE A 68 20.10 -16.22 7.65
C PHE A 68 18.81 -16.35 8.45
N LYS A 69 18.84 -15.98 9.74
CA LYS A 69 17.63 -15.95 10.57
C LYS A 69 16.65 -14.89 10.05
N SER A 70 17.14 -13.70 9.74
CA SER A 70 16.30 -12.61 9.23
C SER A 70 15.79 -12.85 7.81
N VAL A 71 16.61 -13.46 6.93
CA VAL A 71 16.17 -13.88 5.59
C VAL A 71 15.02 -14.90 5.69
N ARG A 72 15.13 -15.88 6.58
CA ARG A 72 14.08 -16.87 6.81
C ARG A 72 12.80 -16.22 7.34
N GLN A 73 12.93 -15.27 8.26
CA GLN A 73 11.82 -14.51 8.82
C GLN A 73 11.13 -13.62 7.77
N ALA A 74 11.90 -12.95 6.91
CA ALA A 74 11.38 -12.16 5.81
C ALA A 74 10.63 -13.03 4.79
N PHE A 75 11.16 -14.19 4.46
CA PHE A 75 10.49 -15.17 3.60
C PHE A 75 9.17 -15.66 4.21
N GLN A 76 9.17 -16.03 5.51
CA GLN A 76 7.96 -16.45 6.20
C GLN A 76 6.89 -15.34 6.21
N SER A 77 7.30 -14.09 6.43
CA SER A 77 6.42 -12.93 6.36
C SER A 77 5.84 -12.72 4.95
N ALA A 78 6.67 -12.91 3.90
CA ALA A 78 6.21 -12.80 2.52
C ALA A 78 5.20 -13.90 2.13
N MET A 79 5.29 -15.07 2.77
CA MET A 79 4.44 -16.24 2.51
C MET A 79 3.29 -16.39 3.51
N ILE A 80 2.99 -15.35 4.29
CA ILE A 80 1.98 -15.40 5.36
C ILE A 80 0.61 -15.84 4.84
N LYS A 81 -0.11 -16.58 5.68
CA LYS A 81 -1.52 -16.92 5.49
C LYS A 81 -2.32 -16.23 6.58
N VAL A 82 -3.26 -15.40 6.21
CA VAL A 82 -4.13 -14.67 7.14
C VAL A 82 -5.59 -14.87 6.74
N PRO A 83 -6.47 -15.28 7.65
CA PRO A 83 -7.89 -15.41 7.34
C PRO A 83 -8.54 -14.04 7.09
N THR A 84 -9.54 -14.03 6.21
CA THR A 84 -10.30 -12.83 5.82
C THR A 84 -10.86 -12.07 7.02
N SER A 85 -11.40 -12.78 8.01
CA SER A 85 -11.95 -12.19 9.23
C SER A 85 -10.92 -11.35 9.99
N ARG A 86 -9.68 -11.84 10.11
CA ARG A 86 -8.60 -11.10 10.78
C ARG A 86 -8.19 -9.86 9.99
N LEU A 87 -8.07 -9.97 8.65
CA LEU A 87 -7.74 -8.82 7.80
C LEU A 87 -8.84 -7.77 7.82
N THR A 88 -10.10 -8.19 7.80
CA THR A 88 -11.25 -7.27 7.89
C THR A 88 -11.27 -6.55 9.22
N ARG A 89 -11.00 -7.24 10.33
CA ARG A 89 -10.92 -6.60 11.66
C ARG A 89 -9.79 -5.56 11.73
N VAL A 90 -8.60 -5.89 11.23
CA VAL A 90 -7.49 -4.91 11.17
C VAL A 90 -7.88 -3.68 10.35
N LEU A 91 -8.60 -3.87 9.24
CA LEU A 91 -9.10 -2.76 8.43
C LEU A 91 -10.13 -1.91 9.19
N GLU A 92 -11.06 -2.53 9.91
CA GLU A 92 -12.08 -1.84 10.71
C GLU A 92 -11.43 -1.02 11.84
N ASP A 93 -10.48 -1.60 12.56
CA ASP A 93 -9.72 -0.93 13.62
C ASP A 93 -8.94 0.27 13.03
N ALA A 94 -8.24 0.08 11.90
CA ALA A 94 -7.51 1.17 11.23
C ALA A 94 -8.42 2.32 10.78
N VAL A 95 -9.63 2.01 10.29
CA VAL A 95 -10.62 3.02 9.87
C VAL A 95 -11.23 3.73 11.06
N ALA A 96 -11.39 3.05 12.19
CA ALA A 96 -11.87 3.65 13.44
C ALA A 96 -10.85 4.64 14.01
N ASP A 97 -9.56 4.27 14.02
CA ASP A 97 -8.48 5.13 14.49
C ASP A 97 -8.27 6.36 13.59
N HIS A 98 -8.22 6.15 12.28
CA HIS A 98 -8.04 7.20 11.29
C HIS A 98 -9.02 7.03 10.13
N PRO A 99 -10.18 7.69 10.18
CA PRO A 99 -11.16 7.63 9.09
C PRO A 99 -10.59 8.14 7.76
N PRO A 100 -10.93 7.49 6.63
CA PRO A 100 -10.47 7.94 5.33
C PRO A 100 -10.99 9.35 5.01
N PRO A 101 -10.21 10.16 4.28
CA PRO A 101 -10.60 11.52 3.91
C PRO A 101 -11.86 11.51 3.02
N LEU A 102 -12.59 12.63 3.07
CA LEU A 102 -13.70 12.84 2.16
C LEU A 102 -13.16 13.11 0.75
N VAL A 103 -13.75 12.45 -0.23
CA VAL A 103 -13.49 12.69 -1.64
C VAL A 103 -14.75 13.19 -2.32
N ARG A 104 -14.70 14.40 -2.86
CA ARG A 104 -15.88 15.10 -3.45
C ARG A 104 -17.09 15.12 -2.50
N GLY A 105 -16.84 15.40 -1.21
CA GLY A 105 -17.87 15.44 -0.17
C GLY A 105 -18.44 14.09 0.26
N ARG A 106 -17.91 12.98 -0.23
CA ARG A 106 -18.36 11.62 0.11
C ARG A 106 -17.30 10.87 0.86
N ARG A 107 -17.71 10.06 1.84
CA ARG A 107 -16.80 9.14 2.55
C ARG A 107 -16.52 7.88 1.73
N ILE A 108 -15.25 7.52 1.64
CA ILE A 108 -14.84 6.20 1.16
C ILE A 108 -15.30 5.18 2.20
N LYS A 109 -15.99 4.12 1.77
CA LYS A 109 -16.46 3.06 2.67
C LYS A 109 -15.76 1.76 2.32
N PHE A 110 -14.83 1.35 3.16
CA PHE A 110 -14.26 0.01 3.09
C PHE A 110 -15.22 -1.00 3.74
N ARG A 111 -15.34 -2.18 3.16
CA ARG A 111 -16.26 -3.23 3.62
C ARG A 111 -15.54 -4.41 4.23
N TYR A 112 -14.56 -4.95 3.53
CA TYR A 112 -13.77 -6.08 3.99
C TYR A 112 -12.43 -6.12 3.27
N ALA A 113 -11.49 -6.88 3.86
CA ALA A 113 -10.18 -7.12 3.30
C ALA A 113 -9.88 -8.62 3.26
N HIS A 114 -9.23 -9.09 2.20
CA HIS A 114 -8.76 -10.47 2.10
C HIS A 114 -7.38 -10.54 1.46
N LEU A 115 -6.70 -11.67 1.64
CA LEU A 115 -5.40 -11.92 1.02
C LEU A 115 -5.60 -12.33 -0.44
N GLY A 116 -5.10 -11.51 -1.38
CA GLY A 116 -5.19 -11.75 -2.82
C GLY A 116 -3.93 -12.37 -3.42
N GLY A 117 -2.84 -12.45 -2.65
CA GLY A 117 -1.58 -13.02 -3.13
C GLY A 117 -0.50 -13.06 -2.04
N LYS A 118 0.61 -13.70 -2.38
CA LYS A 118 1.79 -13.84 -1.51
C LYS A 118 3.03 -13.43 -2.29
N ASN A 119 4.08 -13.09 -1.55
CA ASN A 119 5.39 -12.73 -2.09
C ASN A 119 5.34 -11.61 -3.15
N PRO A 120 4.90 -10.41 -2.78
CA PRO A 120 4.60 -9.92 -1.44
C PRO A 120 3.16 -10.24 -0.98
N PRO A 121 2.84 -10.12 0.34
CA PRO A 121 1.46 -10.15 0.81
C PRO A 121 0.64 -9.05 0.12
N ARG A 122 -0.32 -9.46 -0.70
CA ARG A 122 -1.24 -8.54 -1.38
C ARG A 122 -2.58 -8.58 -0.68
N ILE A 123 -2.99 -7.45 -0.13
CA ILE A 123 -4.26 -7.30 0.58
C ILE A 123 -5.23 -6.58 -0.35
N ILE A 124 -6.32 -7.24 -0.68
CA ILE A 124 -7.38 -6.66 -1.51
C ILE A 124 -8.47 -6.12 -0.58
N ILE A 125 -8.74 -4.82 -0.70
CA ILE A 125 -9.74 -4.10 0.09
C ILE A 125 -10.93 -3.79 -0.81
N HIS A 126 -12.09 -4.32 -0.45
CA HIS A 126 -13.35 -4.06 -1.14
C HIS A 126 -14.13 -2.94 -0.46
N GLY A 127 -14.79 -2.12 -1.26
CA GLY A 127 -15.60 -1.03 -0.74
C GLY A 127 -16.25 -0.18 -1.81
N ASN A 128 -16.78 0.97 -1.41
CA ASN A 128 -17.38 1.94 -2.31
C ASN A 128 -16.42 3.12 -2.48
N GLN A 129 -16.18 3.56 -3.72
CA GLN A 129 -15.30 4.67 -4.07
C GLN A 129 -13.83 4.47 -3.64
N THR A 130 -13.41 3.23 -3.50
CA THR A 130 -12.05 2.88 -3.05
C THR A 130 -10.97 3.35 -4.01
N GLU A 131 -11.26 3.50 -5.30
CA GLU A 131 -10.36 4.04 -6.33
C GLU A 131 -9.90 5.48 -6.02
N SER A 132 -10.71 6.22 -5.29
CA SER A 132 -10.41 7.59 -4.90
C SER A 132 -9.56 7.69 -3.62
N THR A 133 -9.10 6.57 -3.08
CA THR A 133 -8.28 6.55 -1.87
C THR A 133 -6.92 7.21 -2.13
N PRO A 134 -6.56 8.27 -1.38
CA PRO A 134 -5.26 8.92 -1.54
C PRO A 134 -4.09 7.98 -1.25
N ASN A 135 -2.97 8.18 -1.93
CA ASN A 135 -1.76 7.38 -1.73
C ASN A 135 -1.22 7.46 -0.28
N SER A 136 -1.40 8.60 0.39
CA SER A 136 -1.03 8.75 1.80
C SER A 136 -1.84 7.81 2.70
N TYR A 137 -3.15 7.69 2.45
CA TYR A 137 -3.99 6.77 3.20
C TYR A 137 -3.71 5.30 2.88
N LYS A 138 -3.39 5.00 1.61
CA LYS A 138 -2.92 3.68 1.21
C LYS A 138 -1.66 3.27 1.99
N ARG A 139 -0.66 4.17 2.08
CA ARG A 139 0.58 3.95 2.86
C ARG A 139 0.29 3.76 4.35
N TYR A 140 -0.65 4.52 4.92
CA TYR A 140 -1.08 4.34 6.29
C TYR A 140 -1.61 2.91 6.51
N LEU A 141 -2.51 2.43 5.66
CA LEU A 141 -3.03 1.07 5.73
C LEU A 141 -1.94 0.00 5.54
N GLU A 142 -1.02 0.19 4.59
CA GLU A 142 0.12 -0.72 4.37
C GLU A 142 0.98 -0.85 5.63
N ASN A 143 1.26 0.26 6.31
CA ASN A 143 2.00 0.28 7.57
C ASN A 143 1.20 -0.41 8.68
N THR A 144 -0.07 -0.06 8.86
CA THR A 144 -0.94 -0.65 9.87
C THR A 144 -1.04 -2.18 9.72
N PHE A 145 -1.29 -2.68 8.50
CA PHE A 145 -1.30 -4.12 8.26
C PHE A 145 0.04 -4.78 8.58
N ARG A 146 1.15 -4.14 8.19
CA ARG A 146 2.49 -4.66 8.48
C ARG A 146 2.75 -4.77 9.97
N ASP A 147 2.41 -3.74 10.72
CA ASP A 147 2.67 -3.65 12.17
C ASP A 147 1.79 -4.64 12.95
N VAL A 148 0.49 -4.66 12.68
CA VAL A 148 -0.47 -5.56 13.38
C VAL A 148 -0.21 -7.03 13.04
N LEU A 149 0.18 -7.34 11.81
CA LEU A 149 0.53 -8.70 11.39
C LEU A 149 1.98 -9.07 11.70
N LYS A 150 2.78 -8.12 12.24
CA LYS A 150 4.20 -8.29 12.59
C LYS A 150 5.05 -8.79 11.42
N LEU A 151 4.80 -8.25 10.24
CA LEU A 151 5.54 -8.63 9.03
C LEU A 151 6.90 -7.94 9.01
N GLN A 152 7.95 -8.70 8.85
CA GLN A 152 9.32 -8.21 8.81
C GLN A 152 9.97 -8.53 7.46
N GLY A 153 10.73 -7.58 6.95
CA GLY A 153 11.53 -7.77 5.74
C GLY A 153 10.71 -7.93 4.45
N THR A 154 9.41 -7.67 4.46
CA THR A 154 8.58 -7.74 3.25
C THR A 154 7.67 -6.51 3.14
N PRO A 155 7.54 -5.90 1.95
CA PRO A 155 6.51 -4.90 1.72
C PRO A 155 5.12 -5.55 1.75
N VAL A 156 4.11 -4.76 2.09
CA VAL A 156 2.70 -5.12 1.96
C VAL A 156 2.13 -4.31 0.81
N MET A 157 1.44 -4.95 -0.10
CA MET A 157 0.77 -4.28 -1.21
C MET A 157 -0.73 -4.25 -0.97
N ILE A 158 -1.33 -3.06 -1.11
CA ILE A 158 -2.78 -2.90 -1.05
C ILE A 158 -3.32 -2.66 -2.46
N GLU A 159 -4.36 -3.41 -2.80
CA GLU A 159 -5.15 -3.24 -4.00
C GLU A 159 -6.60 -2.91 -3.59
N PHE A 160 -7.15 -1.84 -4.16
CA PHE A 160 -8.52 -1.46 -3.93
C PHE A 160 -9.43 -2.00 -5.02
N LYS A 161 -10.55 -2.60 -4.63
CA LYS A 161 -11.62 -3.01 -5.54
C LYS A 161 -12.90 -2.32 -5.18
N THR A 162 -13.40 -1.50 -6.09
CA THR A 162 -14.72 -0.89 -5.96
C THR A 162 -15.76 -1.94 -6.38
N SER A 163 -16.72 -2.21 -5.50
CA SER A 163 -17.89 -3.00 -5.89
C SER A 163 -18.78 -2.15 -6.79
N ASP A 164 -19.09 -2.63 -7.98
CA ASP A 164 -20.04 -2.01 -8.87
C ASP A 164 -21.36 -1.80 -8.14
N ASN A 165 -21.87 -0.57 -8.20
CA ASN A 165 -23.19 -0.28 -7.67
C ASN A 165 -24.24 -0.76 -8.70
N PRO A 166 -24.96 -1.88 -8.45
CA PRO A 166 -25.93 -2.41 -9.42
C PRO A 166 -27.07 -1.45 -9.75
N TYR A 167 -27.19 -0.35 -8.99
CA TYR A 167 -28.19 0.71 -9.21
C TYR A 167 -27.65 1.87 -10.07
N ARG A 168 -26.35 1.93 -10.38
CA ARG A 168 -25.78 3.01 -11.19
C ARG A 168 -26.31 3.00 -12.62
N ASP A 169 -26.46 1.83 -13.21
CA ASP A 169 -26.95 1.65 -14.58
C ASP A 169 -28.48 1.84 -14.68
N LYS A 170 -29.22 1.63 -13.57
CA LYS A 170 -30.66 1.93 -13.52
C LYS A 170 -30.93 3.43 -13.45
N ALA A 171 -30.10 4.21 -12.74
CA ALA A 171 -30.24 5.65 -12.65
C ALA A 171 -29.93 6.33 -13.98
N VAL A 172 -28.95 5.84 -14.75
CA VAL A 172 -28.64 6.37 -16.08
C VAL A 172 -29.74 6.04 -17.09
N LYS A 173 -30.30 4.83 -17.04
CA LYS A 173 -31.43 4.44 -17.92
C LYS A 173 -32.73 5.20 -17.60
N SER A 174 -33.03 5.47 -16.34
CA SER A 174 -34.21 6.24 -15.97
C SER A 174 -34.07 7.73 -16.31
N ALA A 175 -32.88 8.30 -16.24
CA ALA A 175 -32.61 9.68 -16.66
C ALA A 175 -32.72 9.85 -18.20
N ALA A 176 -32.30 8.85 -18.97
CA ALA A 176 -32.42 8.86 -20.44
C ALA A 176 -33.87 8.70 -20.93
N GLN A 177 -34.75 8.06 -20.16
CA GLN A 177 -36.17 7.89 -20.50
C GLN A 177 -37.06 9.08 -20.12
N ASN A 178 -36.58 10.00 -19.27
CA ASN A 178 -37.31 11.15 -18.79
C ASN A 178 -36.91 12.48 -19.48
N THR A 179 -36.33 12.44 -20.68
CA THR A 179 -36.09 13.65 -21.45
C THR A 179 -37.38 14.05 -22.14
N PRO A 180 -38.07 15.18 -21.75
CA PRO A 180 -39.32 15.59 -22.38
C PRO A 180 -39.03 15.94 -23.84
N GLN A 181 -39.74 15.28 -24.76
CA GLN A 181 -39.72 15.66 -26.17
C GLN A 181 -40.21 17.09 -26.27
N ARG A 182 -39.32 18.00 -26.66
CA ARG A 182 -39.63 19.40 -26.93
C ARG A 182 -40.59 19.46 -28.12
N LYS A 183 -41.93 19.58 -27.83
CA LYS A 183 -42.94 19.77 -28.85
C LYS A 183 -42.55 20.97 -29.73
N GLN A 184 -42.30 20.75 -31.00
CA GLN A 184 -42.08 21.77 -31.99
C GLN A 184 -43.36 22.60 -32.13
N ARG A 185 -43.25 23.92 -31.91
CA ARG A 185 -44.32 24.86 -32.15
C ARG A 185 -44.55 24.96 -33.67
N PRO A 186 -45.81 24.91 -34.15
CA PRO A 186 -46.06 25.09 -35.58
C PRO A 186 -45.78 26.55 -36.02
N PRO A 187 -45.42 26.76 -37.28
CA PRO A 187 -45.04 28.07 -37.79
C PRO A 187 -46.26 29.02 -37.83
N ARG A 188 -46.04 30.24 -37.39
CA ARG A 188 -47.02 31.32 -37.34
C ARG A 188 -47.34 31.78 -38.79
N LYS A 189 -48.58 31.60 -39.24
CA LYS A 189 -49.05 32.11 -40.53
C LYS A 189 -49.00 33.65 -40.53
N SER A 190 -48.27 34.19 -41.50
CA SER A 190 -48.27 35.65 -41.77
C SER A 190 -49.62 36.10 -42.40
N ARG A 191 -50.27 37.02 -41.76
CA ARG A 191 -51.39 37.75 -42.36
C ARG A 191 -50.81 38.80 -43.33
N LYS A 192 -51.21 38.68 -44.62
CA LYS A 192 -51.09 39.75 -45.59
C LYS A 192 -52.30 40.64 -45.45
N SER A 193 -52.10 41.93 -45.40
CA SER A 193 -52.96 43.01 -45.86
C SER A 193 -52.23 43.88 -46.80
#